data_59fea19338904a3e5799f105417e41ed
#
_entry.id   59fea19338904a3e5799f105417e41ed
#
_cell.length_a   1.000
_cell.length_b   1.000
_cell.length_c   1.000
_cell.angle_alpha   90.00
_cell.angle_beta   90.00
_cell.angle_gamma   90.00
#
_symmetry.space_group_name_H-M   'P 1'
#
loop_
_entity.id
_entity.type
_entity.pdbx_description
1 polymer ?
#
loop_
_entity_poly.entity_id
_entity_poly.type
_entity_poly.pdbx_seq_one_letter_code
_entity_poly.pdbx_strand_id
1 'polypeptide(L)'
;MKILVVGGGGREHAIIKKLKENQSVETVYALPGNGGMAEDAVCVPIGATDIGKIVDFAVENQIDYAVVAPDDPLVLGAVDALNGKGIPCFGPRANAAIIEGSKVFSKNLMKKYGIPTAEYEVFNDMDSALRYLETAPIPTVIKADGLALGKGVIIAQTRQEAQEAVKSMMADKVFGKSGEHIVIEEFLTGPEVSVLSFTDGKTVKPMISSMDHKRAGDNDTGLNTGGMGTVAPNPYYTPEIARECMEKIFLPTIQAMNAEGRTFTGCLYFGLMLTPKGPKVIEYNCRFGDPETQVVLPLLESDLLTVMQATTNGTLAETEVRFSDKNACCVILASKGYPVSYKKGYPITMTQEAKAHTYVAGAKLDETGKLVTSGGRVTGTTAIADTLEEAIREAYRLCDGVTFENAYRRSDIGQRALRALK
;
A
#
# COMPACT_ATOMS: atom_id res chain seq x y z
N MET A 1 -4.21 -18.39 19.76
CA MET A 1 -4.64 -16.97 19.68
C MET A 1 -5.67 -16.79 18.59
N LYS A 2 -6.66 -15.94 18.85
CA LYS A 2 -7.65 -15.47 17.89
C LYS A 2 -7.21 -14.12 17.35
N ILE A 3 -6.95 -14.03 16.06
CA ILE A 3 -6.48 -12.81 15.39
C ILE A 3 -7.61 -12.24 14.54
N LEU A 4 -7.76 -10.92 14.57
CA LEU A 4 -8.67 -10.18 13.70
C LEU A 4 -7.84 -9.41 12.65
N VAL A 5 -8.18 -9.56 11.39
CA VAL A 5 -7.62 -8.75 10.29
C VAL A 5 -8.75 -7.95 9.64
N VAL A 6 -8.66 -6.64 9.71
CA VAL A 6 -9.60 -5.73 9.04
C VAL A 6 -9.14 -5.50 7.61
N GLY A 7 -10.05 -5.70 6.65
CA GLY A 7 -9.84 -5.53 5.24
C GLY A 7 -10.16 -6.78 4.41
N GLY A 8 -10.07 -6.68 3.10
CA GLY A 8 -10.46 -7.75 2.18
C GLY A 8 -9.70 -7.75 0.85
N GLY A 9 -8.55 -7.11 0.77
CA GLY A 9 -7.72 -7.06 -0.43
C GLY A 9 -6.61 -8.11 -0.47
N GLY A 10 -5.80 -8.08 -1.51
CA GLY A 10 -4.65 -8.98 -1.68
C GLY A 10 -3.60 -8.81 -0.59
N ARG A 11 -3.38 -7.58 -0.13
CA ARG A 11 -2.53 -7.26 1.02
C ARG A 11 -2.99 -7.99 2.28
N GLU A 12 -4.28 -7.95 2.60
CA GLU A 12 -4.84 -8.63 3.76
C GLU A 12 -4.69 -10.14 3.64
N HIS A 13 -4.90 -10.70 2.45
CA HIS A 13 -4.71 -12.13 2.22
C HIS A 13 -3.24 -12.54 2.44
N ALA A 14 -2.29 -11.74 1.99
CA ALA A 14 -0.86 -11.98 2.24
C ALA A 14 -0.52 -11.91 3.74
N ILE A 15 -1.07 -10.94 4.46
CA ILE A 15 -0.90 -10.81 5.92
C ILE A 15 -1.48 -12.05 6.63
N ILE A 16 -2.68 -12.48 6.27
CA ILE A 16 -3.34 -13.66 6.86
C ILE A 16 -2.50 -14.91 6.67
N LYS A 17 -2.06 -15.19 5.43
CA LYS A 17 -1.21 -16.36 5.14
C LYS A 17 0.08 -16.31 5.96
N LYS A 18 0.71 -15.15 6.09
CA LYS A 18 1.95 -15.00 6.87
C LYS A 18 1.73 -15.17 8.38
N LEU A 19 0.65 -14.64 8.92
CA LEU A 19 0.28 -14.82 10.34
C LEU A 19 0.04 -16.29 10.69
N LYS A 20 -0.54 -17.07 9.77
CA LYS A 20 -0.82 -18.50 9.96
C LYS A 20 0.42 -19.39 10.01
N GLU A 21 1.59 -18.89 9.63
CA GLU A 21 2.85 -19.60 9.83
C GLU A 21 3.19 -19.75 11.33
N ASN A 22 2.66 -18.87 12.19
CA ASN A 22 2.85 -18.94 13.63
C ASN A 22 1.88 -19.96 14.25
N GLN A 23 2.43 -20.98 14.92
CA GLN A 23 1.65 -22.09 15.51
C GLN A 23 0.73 -21.65 16.65
N SER A 24 0.94 -20.50 17.27
CA SER A 24 0.04 -19.97 18.29
C SER A 24 -1.25 -19.37 17.72
N VAL A 25 -1.32 -19.15 16.42
CA VAL A 25 -2.50 -18.62 15.73
C VAL A 25 -3.50 -19.77 15.50
N GLU A 26 -4.58 -19.78 16.24
CA GLU A 26 -5.63 -20.80 16.15
C GLU A 26 -6.67 -20.44 15.11
N THR A 27 -7.12 -19.18 15.14
CA THR A 27 -8.17 -18.68 14.26
C THR A 27 -7.84 -17.27 13.79
N VAL A 28 -8.00 -17.03 12.50
CA VAL A 28 -7.98 -15.68 11.92
C VAL A 28 -9.38 -15.34 11.44
N TYR A 29 -9.88 -14.19 11.87
CA TYR A 29 -11.11 -13.58 11.35
C TYR A 29 -10.76 -12.47 10.40
N ALA A 30 -11.40 -12.41 9.24
CA ALA A 30 -11.22 -11.35 8.25
C ALA A 30 -12.51 -10.53 8.09
N LEU A 31 -12.43 -9.22 8.25
CA LEU A 31 -13.58 -8.31 8.21
C LEU A 31 -13.40 -7.26 7.11
N PRO A 32 -14.08 -7.34 5.97
CA PRO A 32 -15.01 -8.42 5.57
C PRO A 32 -14.32 -9.66 4.98
N GLY A 33 -13.01 -9.62 4.69
CA GLY A 33 -12.33 -10.65 3.90
C GLY A 33 -12.78 -10.64 2.43
N ASN A 34 -12.50 -11.73 1.73
CA ASN A 34 -12.96 -11.97 0.36
C ASN A 34 -13.15 -13.46 0.10
N GLY A 35 -13.65 -13.81 -1.09
CA GLY A 35 -13.97 -15.20 -1.42
C GLY A 35 -12.77 -16.15 -1.42
N GLY A 36 -11.56 -15.65 -1.71
CA GLY A 36 -10.35 -16.47 -1.69
C GLY A 36 -9.74 -16.68 -0.31
N MET A 37 -10.14 -15.89 0.68
CA MET A 37 -9.65 -16.01 2.06
C MET A 37 -10.35 -17.11 2.87
N ALA A 38 -11.48 -17.64 2.38
CA ALA A 38 -12.33 -18.56 3.15
C ALA A 38 -11.62 -19.85 3.58
N GLU A 39 -10.54 -20.25 2.92
CA GLU A 39 -9.72 -21.40 3.33
C GLU A 39 -8.67 -21.06 4.39
N ASP A 40 -8.34 -19.78 4.51
CA ASP A 40 -7.30 -19.28 5.40
C ASP A 40 -7.85 -18.57 6.65
N ALA A 41 -9.07 -18.04 6.57
CA ALA A 41 -9.69 -17.25 7.61
C ALA A 41 -11.21 -17.41 7.64
N VAL A 42 -11.81 -17.08 8.77
CA VAL A 42 -13.26 -16.93 8.90
C VAL A 42 -13.63 -15.53 8.44
N CYS A 43 -14.25 -15.43 7.26
CA CYS A 43 -14.71 -14.16 6.72
C CYS A 43 -16.07 -13.79 7.35
N VAL A 44 -16.15 -12.56 7.87
CA VAL A 44 -17.36 -12.04 8.51
C VAL A 44 -17.82 -10.79 7.77
N PRO A 45 -19.08 -10.67 7.35
CA PRO A 45 -19.57 -9.59 6.49
C PRO A 45 -19.74 -8.26 7.24
N ILE A 46 -18.65 -7.78 7.84
CA ILE A 46 -18.57 -6.47 8.51
C ILE A 46 -17.63 -5.60 7.67
N GLY A 47 -18.11 -4.46 7.19
CA GLY A 47 -17.32 -3.54 6.39
C GLY A 47 -16.13 -2.97 7.15
N ALA A 48 -15.01 -2.79 6.45
CA ALA A 48 -13.76 -2.31 7.07
C ALA A 48 -13.88 -0.91 7.70
N THR A 49 -14.88 -0.12 7.34
CA THR A 49 -15.13 1.22 7.89
C THR A 49 -16.23 1.25 8.95
N ASP A 50 -16.87 0.13 9.23
CA ASP A 50 -17.88 0.02 10.30
C ASP A 50 -17.20 -0.24 11.66
N ILE A 51 -16.58 0.81 12.19
CA ILE A 51 -15.74 0.73 13.38
C ILE A 51 -16.50 0.17 14.58
N GLY A 52 -17.77 0.58 14.77
CA GLY A 52 -18.61 0.09 15.87
C GLY A 52 -18.78 -1.42 15.83
N LYS A 53 -19.19 -1.97 14.68
CA LYS A 53 -19.38 -3.42 14.52
C LYS A 53 -18.07 -4.19 14.58
N ILE A 54 -16.96 -3.63 14.10
CA ILE A 54 -15.63 -4.25 14.23
C ILE A 54 -15.28 -4.44 15.71
N VAL A 55 -15.47 -3.38 16.51
CA VAL A 55 -15.18 -3.42 17.96
C VAL A 55 -16.09 -4.38 18.69
N ASP A 56 -17.40 -4.34 18.43
CA ASP A 56 -18.38 -5.25 19.04
C ASP A 56 -18.03 -6.71 18.73
N PHE A 57 -17.74 -7.02 17.45
CA PHE A 57 -17.28 -8.35 17.05
C PHE A 57 -16.02 -8.78 17.80
N ALA A 58 -15.04 -7.91 17.90
CA ALA A 58 -13.76 -8.20 18.54
C ALA A 58 -13.94 -8.50 20.05
N VAL A 59 -14.80 -7.77 20.73
CA VAL A 59 -15.12 -8.00 22.16
C VAL A 59 -15.91 -9.31 22.34
N GLU A 60 -16.98 -9.51 21.57
CA GLU A 60 -17.85 -10.70 21.67
C GLU A 60 -17.08 -11.99 21.36
N ASN A 61 -16.14 -11.97 20.44
CA ASN A 61 -15.35 -13.13 20.04
C ASN A 61 -14.03 -13.27 20.81
N GLN A 62 -13.77 -12.40 21.78
CA GLN A 62 -12.56 -12.43 22.62
C GLN A 62 -11.28 -12.46 21.78
N ILE A 63 -11.15 -11.48 20.87
CA ILE A 63 -9.98 -11.34 20.01
C ILE A 63 -8.75 -10.99 20.85
N ASP A 64 -7.67 -11.75 20.67
CA ASP A 64 -6.41 -11.55 21.39
C ASP A 64 -5.55 -10.44 20.77
N TYR A 65 -5.61 -10.29 19.45
CA TYR A 65 -4.81 -9.31 18.70
C TYR A 65 -5.49 -8.93 17.40
N ALA A 66 -5.43 -7.65 17.03
CA ALA A 66 -6.03 -7.15 15.80
C ALA A 66 -4.97 -6.51 14.87
N VAL A 67 -5.21 -6.59 13.58
CA VAL A 67 -4.44 -5.94 12.52
C VAL A 67 -5.39 -5.12 11.68
N VAL A 68 -5.22 -3.80 11.68
CA VAL A 68 -5.98 -2.89 10.81
C VAL A 68 -5.13 -2.58 9.60
N ALA A 69 -5.47 -3.19 8.47
CA ALA A 69 -4.61 -3.17 7.28
C ALA A 69 -4.88 -2.01 6.31
N PRO A 70 -6.14 -1.60 6.01
CA PRO A 70 -6.41 -0.51 5.08
C PRO A 70 -6.30 0.89 5.73
N ASP A 71 -6.14 1.90 4.89
CA ASP A 71 -6.03 3.32 5.27
C ASP A 71 -7.32 3.89 5.86
N ASP A 72 -8.48 3.68 5.22
CA ASP A 72 -9.76 4.24 5.67
C ASP A 72 -10.07 3.93 7.14
N PRO A 73 -10.07 2.68 7.62
CA PRO A 73 -10.33 2.39 9.03
C PRO A 73 -9.25 2.95 9.98
N LEU A 74 -8.01 3.06 9.53
CA LEU A 74 -6.94 3.68 10.32
C LEU A 74 -7.20 5.16 10.56
N VAL A 75 -7.54 5.89 9.51
CA VAL A 75 -7.89 7.33 9.60
C VAL A 75 -9.17 7.54 10.41
N LEU A 76 -10.13 6.60 10.34
CA LEU A 76 -11.38 6.65 11.12
C LEU A 76 -11.21 6.23 12.60
N GLY A 77 -10.03 5.81 13.03
CA GLY A 77 -9.76 5.53 14.45
C GLY A 77 -10.07 4.11 14.90
N ALA A 78 -10.05 3.11 14.00
CA ALA A 78 -10.27 1.71 14.37
C ALA A 78 -9.29 1.21 15.45
N VAL A 79 -8.01 1.61 15.35
CA VAL A 79 -6.99 1.24 16.35
C VAL A 79 -7.28 1.87 17.71
N ASP A 80 -7.65 3.16 17.73
CA ASP A 80 -8.05 3.85 18.97
C ASP A 80 -9.23 3.14 19.64
N ALA A 81 -10.25 2.77 18.85
CA ALA A 81 -11.45 2.13 19.35
C ALA A 81 -11.18 0.71 19.90
N LEU A 82 -10.37 -0.09 19.22
CA LEU A 82 -9.97 -1.43 19.67
C LEU A 82 -9.11 -1.36 20.93
N ASN A 83 -8.10 -0.48 20.96
CA ASN A 83 -7.28 -0.27 22.14
C ASN A 83 -8.10 0.22 23.35
N GLY A 84 -9.13 1.04 23.12
CA GLY A 84 -10.06 1.50 24.14
C GLY A 84 -10.87 0.37 24.81
N LYS A 85 -10.95 -0.79 24.18
CA LYS A 85 -11.54 -2.02 24.71
C LYS A 85 -10.50 -3.02 25.24
N GLY A 86 -9.22 -2.61 25.33
CA GLY A 86 -8.13 -3.46 25.79
C GLY A 86 -7.66 -4.50 24.77
N ILE A 87 -8.00 -4.35 23.49
CA ILE A 87 -7.58 -5.26 22.43
C ILE A 87 -6.31 -4.65 21.79
N PRO A 88 -5.14 -5.31 21.92
CA PRO A 88 -3.91 -4.87 21.27
C PRO A 88 -4.08 -4.89 19.74
N CYS A 89 -3.59 -3.83 19.07
CA CYS A 89 -3.84 -3.67 17.65
C CYS A 89 -2.61 -3.16 16.92
N PHE A 90 -2.25 -3.82 15.83
CA PHE A 90 -1.22 -3.33 14.90
C PHE A 90 -1.81 -2.29 13.96
N GLY A 91 -1.23 -1.13 13.95
CA GLY A 91 -1.60 0.02 13.12
C GLY A 91 -1.47 1.32 13.88
N PRO A 92 -1.34 2.45 13.18
CA PRO A 92 -1.30 3.76 13.80
C PRO A 92 -2.67 4.17 14.32
N ARG A 93 -2.67 5.00 15.37
CA ARG A 93 -3.87 5.72 15.80
C ARG A 93 -4.26 6.76 14.77
N ALA A 94 -5.50 7.22 14.81
CA ALA A 94 -6.04 8.20 13.86
C ALA A 94 -5.19 9.48 13.80
N ASN A 95 -4.69 9.97 14.94
CA ASN A 95 -3.86 11.16 14.97
C ASN A 95 -2.52 11.02 14.23
N ALA A 96 -1.98 9.80 14.13
CA ALA A 96 -0.76 9.51 13.36
C ALA A 96 -1.07 9.10 11.91
N ALA A 97 -2.21 8.45 11.66
CA ALA A 97 -2.66 8.08 10.32
C ALA A 97 -2.89 9.29 9.40
N ILE A 98 -2.97 10.48 9.94
CA ILE A 98 -3.04 11.75 9.18
C ILE A 98 -1.85 11.91 8.22
N ILE A 99 -0.73 11.26 8.46
CA ILE A 99 0.44 11.33 7.57
C ILE A 99 0.11 10.80 6.14
N GLU A 100 -0.87 9.91 6.02
CA GLU A 100 -1.48 9.51 4.73
C GLU A 100 -2.81 10.25 4.52
N GLY A 101 -3.58 10.44 5.58
CA GLY A 101 -4.91 11.05 5.53
C GLY A 101 -4.94 12.49 5.03
N SER A 102 -3.82 13.22 5.15
CA SER A 102 -3.67 14.58 4.62
C SER A 102 -2.30 14.76 3.97
N LYS A 103 -2.30 15.02 2.67
CA LYS A 103 -1.09 15.35 1.90
C LYS A 103 -0.54 16.72 2.31
N VAL A 104 -1.42 17.65 2.63
CA VAL A 104 -1.04 18.98 3.17
C VAL A 104 -0.28 18.82 4.47
N PHE A 105 -0.79 18.01 5.40
CA PHE A 105 -0.10 17.72 6.66
C PHE A 105 1.30 17.13 6.41
N SER A 106 1.41 16.09 5.60
CA SER A 106 2.69 15.42 5.35
C SER A 106 3.71 16.32 4.68
N LYS A 107 3.28 17.17 3.74
CA LYS A 107 4.15 18.16 3.09
C LYS A 107 4.64 19.22 4.07
N ASN A 108 3.76 19.77 4.88
CA ASN A 108 4.13 20.75 5.90
C ASN A 108 5.04 20.15 6.97
N LEU A 109 4.81 18.88 7.36
CA LEU A 109 5.69 18.15 8.26
C LEU A 109 7.12 18.04 7.68
N MET A 110 7.23 17.59 6.43
CA MET A 110 8.52 17.44 5.78
C MET A 110 9.26 18.77 5.64
N LYS A 111 8.57 19.84 5.27
CA LYS A 111 9.15 21.19 5.19
C LYS A 111 9.64 21.68 6.54
N LYS A 112 8.81 21.52 7.59
CA LYS A 112 9.13 21.97 8.96
C LYS A 112 10.37 21.28 9.53
N TYR A 113 10.54 20.01 9.26
CA TYR A 113 11.61 19.17 9.81
C TYR A 113 12.76 18.88 8.82
N GLY A 114 12.77 19.52 7.66
CA GLY A 114 13.86 19.39 6.69
C GLY A 114 13.97 18.03 6.04
N ILE A 115 12.86 17.28 5.92
CA ILE A 115 12.82 15.96 5.27
C ILE A 115 12.74 16.18 3.75
N PRO A 116 13.64 15.56 2.96
CA PRO A 116 13.68 15.78 1.51
C PRO A 116 12.38 15.37 0.81
N THR A 117 11.77 16.29 0.10
CA THR A 117 10.58 16.07 -0.75
C THR A 117 10.59 17.06 -1.91
N ALA A 118 9.64 16.91 -2.84
CA ALA A 118 9.44 17.85 -3.94
C ALA A 118 9.07 19.25 -3.42
N GLU A 119 9.54 20.28 -4.06
CA GLU A 119 9.05 21.65 -3.85
C GLU A 119 7.55 21.70 -4.09
N TYR A 120 6.81 22.43 -3.26
CA TYR A 120 5.36 22.44 -3.31
C TYR A 120 4.74 23.72 -2.80
N GLU A 121 3.49 23.97 -3.24
CA GLU A 121 2.61 24.99 -2.69
C GLU A 121 1.22 24.40 -2.41
N VAL A 122 0.55 24.92 -1.39
CA VAL A 122 -0.80 24.51 -0.99
C VAL A 122 -1.80 25.57 -1.36
N PHE A 123 -2.92 25.18 -1.93
CA PHE A 123 -4.00 26.08 -2.33
C PHE A 123 -5.34 25.66 -1.73
N ASN A 124 -6.05 26.65 -1.20
CA ASN A 124 -7.38 26.51 -0.62
C ASN A 124 -8.47 27.16 -1.50
N ASP A 125 -8.06 27.85 -2.55
CA ASP A 125 -8.94 28.46 -3.53
C ASP A 125 -8.41 28.27 -4.95
N MET A 126 -9.34 28.10 -5.89
CA MET A 126 -9.04 27.79 -7.28
C MET A 126 -8.30 28.95 -8.00
N ASP A 127 -8.69 30.20 -7.72
CA ASP A 127 -8.12 31.35 -8.44
C ASP A 127 -6.64 31.54 -8.11
N SER A 128 -6.25 31.35 -6.85
CA SER A 128 -4.86 31.39 -6.44
C SER A 128 -4.04 30.25 -7.05
N ALA A 129 -4.60 29.05 -7.12
CA ALA A 129 -3.98 27.90 -7.77
C ALA A 129 -3.77 28.15 -9.28
N LEU A 130 -4.76 28.68 -9.97
CA LEU A 130 -4.67 29.00 -11.40
C LEU A 130 -3.64 30.10 -11.67
N ARG A 131 -3.57 31.16 -10.84
CA ARG A 131 -2.54 32.20 -10.95
C ARG A 131 -1.13 31.62 -10.76
N TYR A 132 -0.94 30.75 -9.77
CA TYR A 132 0.35 30.09 -9.56
C TYR A 132 0.79 29.28 -10.79
N LEU A 133 -0.16 28.57 -11.43
CA LEU A 133 0.12 27.79 -12.63
C LEU A 133 0.56 28.64 -13.84
N GLU A 134 0.35 29.95 -13.86
CA GLU A 134 0.83 30.80 -14.96
C GLU A 134 2.35 30.80 -15.06
N THR A 135 3.05 30.63 -13.94
CA THR A 135 4.52 30.66 -13.88
C THR A 135 5.15 29.35 -13.36
N ALA A 136 4.35 28.41 -12.87
CA ALA A 136 4.84 27.14 -12.36
C ALA A 136 5.61 26.35 -13.44
N PRO A 137 6.65 25.60 -13.05
CA PRO A 137 7.33 24.68 -13.97
C PRO A 137 6.37 23.61 -14.52
N ILE A 138 6.61 23.20 -15.75
CA ILE A 138 5.89 22.11 -16.42
C ILE A 138 6.93 21.06 -16.85
N PRO A 139 6.71 19.74 -16.62
CA PRO A 139 5.54 19.12 -15.98
C PRO A 139 5.38 19.51 -14.51
N THR A 140 4.16 19.39 -14.01
CA THR A 140 3.84 19.61 -12.59
C THR A 140 2.89 18.54 -12.06
N VAL A 141 2.86 18.34 -10.74
CA VAL A 141 2.01 17.34 -10.10
C VAL A 141 0.96 18.03 -9.25
N ILE A 142 -0.30 17.71 -9.47
CA ILE A 142 -1.43 18.26 -8.71
C ILE A 142 -2.07 17.13 -7.91
N LYS A 143 -2.15 17.31 -6.59
CA LYS A 143 -2.68 16.31 -5.65
C LYS A 143 -3.85 16.88 -4.87
N ALA A 144 -4.98 16.18 -4.88
CA ALA A 144 -6.06 16.45 -3.94
C ALA A 144 -5.64 16.04 -2.52
N ASP A 145 -6.03 16.80 -1.51
CA ASP A 145 -5.81 16.44 -0.11
C ASP A 145 -6.72 15.27 0.30
N GLY A 146 -6.28 14.45 1.26
CA GLY A 146 -7.03 13.27 1.69
C GLY A 146 -6.71 11.99 0.90
N LEU A 147 -7.43 10.92 1.21
CA LEU A 147 -7.13 9.58 0.71
C LEU A 147 -7.39 9.41 -0.79
N ALA A 148 -8.48 9.99 -1.31
CA ALA A 148 -8.85 9.99 -2.75
C ALA A 148 -8.65 8.66 -3.50
N LEU A 149 -8.60 7.53 -2.79
CA LEU A 149 -8.41 6.16 -3.30
C LEU A 149 -7.20 6.01 -4.26
N GLY A 150 -6.13 6.78 -4.03
CA GLY A 150 -4.95 6.81 -4.91
C GLY A 150 -5.17 7.46 -6.28
N LYS A 151 -6.36 8.01 -6.55
CA LYS A 151 -6.71 8.63 -7.84
C LYS A 151 -6.57 10.15 -7.84
N GLY A 152 -6.35 10.75 -6.68
CA GLY A 152 -6.24 12.20 -6.50
C GLY A 152 -4.90 12.81 -6.91
N VAL A 153 -4.13 12.15 -7.80
CA VAL A 153 -2.83 12.62 -8.28
C VAL A 153 -2.86 12.72 -9.79
N ILE A 154 -2.60 13.92 -10.32
CA ILE A 154 -2.54 14.18 -11.76
C ILE A 154 -1.17 14.76 -12.08
N ILE A 155 -0.44 14.12 -12.99
CA ILE A 155 0.80 14.62 -13.57
C ILE A 155 0.42 15.36 -14.85
N ALA A 156 0.51 16.70 -14.82
CA ALA A 156 0.18 17.54 -15.95
C ALA A 156 1.42 17.81 -16.81
N GLN A 157 1.36 17.41 -18.06
CA GLN A 157 2.45 17.61 -19.03
C GLN A 157 2.40 18.99 -19.67
N THR A 158 1.25 19.63 -19.63
CA THR A 158 1.03 20.98 -20.18
C THR A 158 0.35 21.87 -19.14
N ARG A 159 0.48 23.18 -19.33
CA ARG A 159 -0.19 24.16 -18.46
C ARG A 159 -1.71 24.04 -18.53
N GLN A 160 -2.24 23.73 -19.71
CA GLN A 160 -3.67 23.51 -19.90
C GLN A 160 -4.15 22.29 -19.08
N GLU A 161 -3.45 21.17 -19.17
CA GLU A 161 -3.76 19.97 -18.34
C GLU A 161 -3.73 20.29 -16.84
N ALA A 162 -2.75 21.09 -16.40
CA ALA A 162 -2.65 21.51 -15.00
C ALA A 162 -3.86 22.36 -14.56
N GLN A 163 -4.29 23.31 -15.40
CA GLN A 163 -5.46 24.13 -15.13
C GLN A 163 -6.75 23.31 -15.12
N GLU A 164 -6.90 22.35 -16.03
CA GLU A 164 -8.04 21.43 -16.06
C GLU A 164 -8.08 20.55 -14.82
N ALA A 165 -6.93 20.06 -14.36
CA ALA A 165 -6.83 19.28 -13.12
C ALA A 165 -7.25 20.08 -11.89
N VAL A 166 -6.82 21.33 -11.75
CA VAL A 166 -7.24 22.20 -10.65
C VAL A 166 -8.75 22.44 -10.69
N LYS A 167 -9.33 22.73 -11.85
CA LYS A 167 -10.77 22.92 -12.01
C LYS A 167 -11.56 21.66 -11.64
N SER A 168 -11.13 20.51 -12.14
CA SER A 168 -11.77 19.23 -11.85
C SER A 168 -11.75 18.90 -10.35
N MET A 169 -10.64 19.12 -9.66
CA MET A 169 -10.51 18.84 -8.24
C MET A 169 -11.29 19.81 -7.37
N MET A 170 -11.18 21.13 -7.63
CA MET A 170 -11.70 22.17 -6.74
C MET A 170 -13.11 22.65 -7.10
N ALA A 171 -13.44 22.80 -8.40
CA ALA A 171 -14.75 23.27 -8.84
C ALA A 171 -15.74 22.11 -8.99
N ASP A 172 -15.36 21.06 -9.71
CA ASP A 172 -16.25 19.92 -9.98
C ASP A 172 -16.31 18.93 -8.81
N LYS A 173 -15.43 19.10 -7.81
CA LYS A 173 -15.37 18.30 -6.58
C LYS A 173 -15.35 16.79 -6.84
N VAL A 174 -14.65 16.35 -7.89
CA VAL A 174 -14.55 14.95 -8.30
C VAL A 174 -14.10 14.03 -7.16
N PHE A 175 -13.35 14.58 -6.20
CA PHE A 175 -12.91 13.88 -4.99
C PHE A 175 -13.62 14.35 -3.70
N GLY A 176 -14.79 14.98 -3.82
CA GLY A 176 -15.58 15.47 -2.68
C GLY A 176 -14.76 16.44 -1.81
N LYS A 177 -14.77 16.23 -0.49
CA LYS A 177 -14.02 17.05 0.47
C LYS A 177 -12.52 17.02 0.26
N SER A 178 -11.97 15.94 -0.29
CA SER A 178 -10.53 15.83 -0.58
C SER A 178 -10.03 16.82 -1.63
N GLY A 179 -10.93 17.39 -2.44
CA GLY A 179 -10.61 18.43 -3.43
C GLY A 179 -10.69 19.87 -2.92
N GLU A 180 -11.09 20.10 -1.66
CA GLU A 180 -11.18 21.45 -1.08
C GLU A 180 -9.78 22.08 -0.90
N HIS A 181 -8.77 21.26 -0.70
CA HIS A 181 -7.37 21.66 -0.63
C HIS A 181 -6.58 20.85 -1.64
N ILE A 182 -5.67 21.50 -2.33
CA ILE A 182 -4.76 20.84 -3.28
C ILE A 182 -3.31 21.21 -3.00
N VAL A 183 -2.42 20.29 -3.38
CA VAL A 183 -0.99 20.52 -3.39
C VAL A 183 -0.51 20.50 -4.82
N ILE A 184 0.25 21.52 -5.23
CA ILE A 184 0.92 21.57 -6.52
C ILE A 184 2.41 21.40 -6.26
N GLU A 185 3.02 20.38 -6.89
CA GLU A 185 4.39 19.96 -6.63
C GLU A 185 5.26 20.00 -7.88
N GLU A 186 6.55 20.19 -7.65
CA GLU A 186 7.60 19.89 -8.62
C GLU A 186 7.48 18.45 -9.13
N PHE A 187 7.62 18.25 -10.43
CA PHE A 187 7.72 16.93 -11.02
C PHE A 187 9.12 16.36 -10.81
N LEU A 188 9.21 15.32 -9.98
CA LEU A 188 10.47 14.61 -9.73
C LEU A 188 10.74 13.57 -10.82
N THR A 189 12.01 13.36 -11.12
CA THR A 189 12.48 12.35 -12.06
C THR A 189 13.49 11.42 -11.42
N GLY A 190 13.42 10.14 -11.76
CA GLY A 190 14.29 9.09 -11.25
C GLY A 190 13.54 7.77 -11.08
N PRO A 191 14.22 6.72 -10.62
CA PRO A 191 13.57 5.49 -10.23
C PRO A 191 12.71 5.68 -8.97
N GLU A 192 11.50 5.12 -8.98
CA GLU A 192 10.66 5.03 -7.79
C GLU A 192 11.04 3.79 -6.96
N VAL A 193 10.98 3.94 -5.65
CA VAL A 193 11.25 2.88 -4.68
C VAL A 193 10.19 2.91 -3.59
N SER A 194 9.66 1.76 -3.26
CA SER A 194 8.78 1.57 -2.09
C SER A 194 9.56 0.90 -0.97
N VAL A 195 9.60 1.53 0.21
CA VAL A 195 10.18 0.94 1.42
C VAL A 195 9.13 0.96 2.52
N LEU A 196 8.65 -0.21 2.89
CA LEU A 196 7.79 -0.40 4.04
C LEU A 196 8.67 -0.54 5.29
N SER A 197 8.21 -0.05 6.43
CA SER A 197 8.99 -0.12 7.66
C SER A 197 8.10 -0.44 8.84
N PHE A 198 8.54 -1.36 9.71
CA PHE A 198 7.98 -1.48 11.05
C PHE A 198 8.52 -0.35 11.92
N THR A 199 7.66 0.27 12.71
CA THR A 199 8.09 1.25 13.72
C THR A 199 7.20 1.24 14.94
N ASP A 200 7.81 1.32 16.11
CA ASP A 200 7.17 1.45 17.41
C ASP A 200 7.14 2.92 17.93
N GLY A 201 7.47 3.86 17.05
CA GLY A 201 7.59 5.29 17.38
C GLY A 201 8.97 5.72 17.83
N LYS A 202 9.91 4.80 18.02
CA LYS A 202 11.31 5.06 18.41
C LYS A 202 12.27 4.39 17.44
N THR A 203 12.04 3.12 17.17
CA THR A 203 12.82 2.27 16.28
C THR A 203 12.16 2.18 14.92
N VAL A 204 12.96 2.21 13.86
CA VAL A 204 12.53 1.93 12.49
C VAL A 204 13.26 0.71 11.99
N LYS A 205 12.52 -0.30 11.56
CA LYS A 205 13.04 -1.52 10.92
C LYS A 205 12.53 -1.56 9.47
N PRO A 206 13.31 -1.04 8.50
CA PRO A 206 12.91 -1.12 7.10
C PRO A 206 12.81 -2.56 6.62
N MET A 207 11.80 -2.82 5.81
CA MET A 207 11.63 -4.08 5.10
C MET A 207 12.44 -4.05 3.80
N ILE A 208 12.53 -5.19 3.14
CA ILE A 208 13.12 -5.27 1.79
C ILE A 208 12.41 -4.29 0.84
N SER A 209 13.19 -3.58 0.04
CA SER A 209 12.65 -2.60 -0.91
C SER A 209 11.88 -3.27 -2.05
N SER A 210 10.95 -2.55 -2.65
CA SER A 210 10.18 -3.06 -3.78
C SER A 210 10.01 -2.02 -4.88
N MET A 211 9.64 -2.51 -6.08
CA MET A 211 9.31 -1.68 -7.24
C MET A 211 7.91 -2.03 -7.72
N ASP A 212 6.98 -1.11 -7.53
CA ASP A 212 5.61 -1.21 -8.03
C ASP A 212 5.50 -0.71 -9.48
N HIS A 213 4.47 -1.19 -10.18
CA HIS A 213 4.13 -0.80 -11.55
C HIS A 213 2.72 -0.19 -11.54
N LYS A 214 2.66 1.14 -11.38
CA LYS A 214 1.40 1.87 -11.12
C LYS A 214 0.53 2.07 -12.35
N ARG A 215 1.10 2.07 -13.56
CA ARG A 215 0.32 2.29 -14.78
C ARG A 215 -0.39 1.02 -15.23
N ALA A 216 -1.59 1.21 -15.82
CA ALA A 216 -2.43 0.12 -16.26
C ALA A 216 -1.83 -0.69 -17.42
N GLY A 217 -1.16 -0.05 -18.35
CA GLY A 217 -0.62 -0.66 -19.57
C GLY A 217 0.89 -0.85 -19.57
N ASP A 218 1.33 -1.71 -20.46
CA ASP A 218 2.75 -1.98 -20.71
C ASP A 218 3.53 -0.70 -21.02
N ASN A 219 4.82 -0.68 -20.70
CA ASN A 219 5.71 0.47 -20.86
C ASN A 219 5.23 1.73 -20.10
N ASP A 220 4.58 1.51 -18.95
CA ASP A 220 4.04 2.57 -18.09
C ASP A 220 3.08 3.51 -18.84
N THR A 221 2.18 2.93 -19.65
CA THR A 221 1.13 3.65 -20.35
C THR A 221 -0.22 3.57 -19.65
N GLY A 222 -1.14 4.43 -20.04
CA GLY A 222 -2.51 4.45 -19.49
C GLY A 222 -2.60 5.16 -18.14
N LEU A 223 -3.69 4.90 -17.43
CA LEU A 223 -4.01 5.54 -16.16
C LEU A 223 -3.23 4.94 -14.99
N ASN A 224 -3.06 5.70 -13.93
CA ASN A 224 -2.60 5.21 -12.64
C ASN A 224 -3.60 4.23 -12.05
N THR A 225 -3.09 3.20 -11.38
CA THR A 225 -3.85 2.15 -10.72
C THR A 225 -3.37 2.00 -9.28
N GLY A 226 -3.93 1.04 -8.55
CA GLY A 226 -3.39 0.61 -7.25
C GLY A 226 -2.07 -0.16 -7.34
N GLY A 227 -1.61 -0.53 -8.54
CA GLY A 227 -0.44 -1.36 -8.83
C GLY A 227 -0.81 -2.58 -9.65
N MET A 228 -0.08 -2.83 -10.73
CA MET A 228 -0.29 -3.95 -11.65
C MET A 228 0.69 -5.09 -11.46
N GLY A 229 1.61 -4.94 -10.55
CA GLY A 229 2.64 -5.91 -10.21
C GLY A 229 3.82 -5.25 -9.53
N THR A 230 4.61 -6.05 -8.85
CA THR A 230 5.75 -5.56 -8.07
C THR A 230 6.85 -6.60 -8.00
N VAL A 231 8.07 -6.13 -7.83
CA VAL A 231 9.25 -6.98 -7.58
C VAL A 231 9.99 -6.53 -6.34
N ALA A 232 10.67 -7.45 -5.69
CA ALA A 232 11.55 -7.18 -4.55
C ALA A 232 12.80 -8.10 -4.63
N PRO A 233 13.99 -7.59 -4.25
CA PRO A 233 14.30 -6.19 -3.93
C PRO A 233 14.26 -5.27 -5.15
N ASN A 234 14.22 -3.97 -4.91
CA ASN A 234 14.37 -2.96 -5.96
C ASN A 234 15.86 -2.74 -6.24
N PRO A 235 16.35 -3.02 -7.45
CA PRO A 235 17.80 -2.97 -7.75
C PRO A 235 18.40 -1.56 -7.70
N TYR A 236 17.60 -0.52 -7.79
CA TYR A 236 18.06 0.85 -7.64
C TYR A 236 18.33 1.25 -6.19
N TYR A 237 17.80 0.49 -5.21
CA TYR A 237 17.92 0.79 -3.80
C TYR A 237 19.15 0.12 -3.19
N THR A 238 20.30 0.79 -3.35
CA THR A 238 21.59 0.28 -2.86
C THR A 238 21.75 0.46 -1.36
N PRO A 239 22.70 -0.25 -0.71
CA PRO A 239 23.01 -0.05 0.72
C PRO A 239 23.37 1.40 1.08
N GLU A 240 24.03 2.13 0.18
CA GLU A 240 24.38 3.54 0.35
C GLU A 240 23.13 4.42 0.41
N ILE A 241 22.21 4.21 -0.54
CA ILE A 241 20.91 4.90 -0.59
C ILE A 241 20.07 4.54 0.64
N ALA A 242 20.09 3.28 1.07
CA ALA A 242 19.37 2.84 2.26
C ALA A 242 19.86 3.57 3.53
N ARG A 243 21.18 3.74 3.70
CA ARG A 243 21.74 4.54 4.81
C ARG A 243 21.30 5.99 4.73
N GLU A 244 21.39 6.60 3.55
CA GLU A 244 20.96 7.99 3.34
C GLU A 244 19.47 8.16 3.67
N CYS A 245 18.61 7.24 3.23
CA CYS A 245 17.18 7.26 3.55
C CYS A 245 16.95 7.12 5.06
N MET A 246 17.66 6.24 5.75
CA MET A 246 17.54 6.08 7.19
C MET A 246 17.88 7.38 7.92
N GLU A 247 19.01 8.01 7.57
CA GLU A 247 19.52 9.21 8.24
C GLU A 247 18.72 10.47 7.92
N LYS A 248 18.30 10.65 6.67
CA LYS A 248 17.67 11.88 6.20
C LYS A 248 16.15 11.83 6.12
N ILE A 249 15.56 10.63 6.06
CA ILE A 249 14.12 10.46 5.83
C ILE A 249 13.45 9.66 6.95
N PHE A 250 13.86 8.41 7.19
CA PHE A 250 13.10 7.50 8.05
C PHE A 250 13.12 7.93 9.51
N LEU A 251 14.29 8.07 10.11
CA LEU A 251 14.43 8.53 11.48
C LEU A 251 13.89 9.96 11.68
N PRO A 252 14.22 10.94 10.81
CA PRO A 252 13.64 12.28 10.92
C PRO A 252 12.12 12.30 10.85
N THR A 253 11.48 11.43 10.04
CA THR A 253 10.02 11.32 9.95
C THR A 253 9.42 10.90 11.29
N ILE A 254 9.96 9.86 11.92
CA ILE A 254 9.45 9.35 13.21
C ILE A 254 9.67 10.39 14.30
N GLN A 255 10.82 11.06 14.33
CA GLN A 255 11.11 12.14 15.27
C GLN A 255 10.17 13.33 15.07
N ALA A 256 9.88 13.70 13.82
CA ALA A 256 8.94 14.76 13.49
C ALA A 256 7.51 14.42 13.97
N MET A 257 7.05 13.20 13.74
CA MET A 257 5.74 12.74 14.22
C MET A 257 5.65 12.78 15.74
N ASN A 258 6.70 12.38 16.44
CA ASN A 258 6.77 12.49 17.91
C ASN A 258 6.73 13.94 18.37
N ALA A 259 7.48 14.84 17.73
CA ALA A 259 7.51 16.26 18.05
C ALA A 259 6.14 16.95 17.86
N GLU A 260 5.32 16.45 16.91
CA GLU A 260 3.94 16.90 16.70
C GLU A 260 2.93 16.22 17.68
N GLY A 261 3.38 15.38 18.60
CA GLY A 261 2.48 14.63 19.49
C GLY A 261 1.68 13.53 18.79
N ARG A 262 2.17 13.03 17.66
CA ARG A 262 1.50 12.06 16.78
C ARG A 262 2.36 10.82 16.58
N THR A 263 2.81 10.22 17.67
CA THR A 263 3.65 9.01 17.61
C THR A 263 3.05 7.94 16.69
N PHE A 264 3.83 7.53 15.70
CA PHE A 264 3.41 6.52 14.72
C PHE A 264 3.88 5.13 15.16
N THR A 265 2.94 4.21 15.26
CA THR A 265 3.18 2.79 15.58
C THR A 265 2.52 1.92 14.52
N GLY A 266 3.25 1.01 13.90
CA GLY A 266 2.71 0.15 12.86
C GLY A 266 3.63 0.02 11.65
N CYS A 267 3.05 -0.10 10.46
CA CYS A 267 3.76 -0.09 9.19
C CYS A 267 3.70 1.30 8.56
N LEU A 268 4.84 1.96 8.43
CA LEU A 268 4.96 3.21 7.67
C LEU A 268 5.61 2.91 6.32
N TYR A 269 4.90 3.22 5.26
CA TYR A 269 5.36 3.08 3.89
C TYR A 269 5.92 4.41 3.40
N PHE A 270 7.15 4.37 2.92
CA PHE A 270 7.84 5.48 2.27
C PHE A 270 7.85 5.27 0.75
N GLY A 271 7.11 6.08 0.02
CA GLY A 271 7.24 6.20 -1.44
C GLY A 271 8.35 7.18 -1.77
N LEU A 272 9.38 6.71 -2.44
CA LEU A 272 10.60 7.49 -2.69
C LEU A 272 10.86 7.65 -4.19
N MET A 273 11.40 8.80 -4.57
CA MET A 273 12.05 9.02 -5.86
C MET A 273 13.55 9.17 -5.66
N LEU A 274 14.34 8.37 -6.36
CA LEU A 274 15.79 8.49 -6.35
C LEU A 274 16.22 9.52 -7.40
N THR A 275 16.28 10.78 -6.98
CA THR A 275 16.62 11.90 -7.88
C THR A 275 18.14 12.05 -7.99
N PRO A 276 18.65 12.78 -9.01
CA PRO A 276 20.09 13.13 -9.10
C PRO A 276 20.64 13.88 -7.88
N LYS A 277 19.74 14.49 -7.08
CA LYS A 277 20.09 15.24 -5.85
C LYS A 277 19.90 14.41 -4.57
N GLY A 278 19.68 13.10 -4.70
CA GLY A 278 19.41 12.19 -3.61
C GLY A 278 17.95 11.75 -3.51
N PRO A 279 17.63 10.87 -2.54
CA PRO A 279 16.28 10.37 -2.36
C PRO A 279 15.35 11.49 -1.84
N LYS A 280 14.15 11.53 -2.39
CA LYS A 280 13.07 12.43 -1.95
C LYS A 280 11.80 11.64 -1.71
N VAL A 281 11.04 12.03 -0.69
CA VAL A 281 9.73 11.44 -0.42
C VAL A 281 8.71 11.93 -1.43
N ILE A 282 8.03 10.99 -2.10
CA ILE A 282 6.87 11.26 -2.96
C ILE A 282 5.60 11.32 -2.09
N GLU A 283 5.45 10.31 -1.24
CA GLU A 283 4.30 10.15 -0.37
C GLU A 283 4.60 9.23 0.81
N TYR A 284 3.78 9.32 1.85
CA TYR A 284 3.69 8.33 2.92
C TYR A 284 2.38 7.56 2.80
N ASN A 285 2.41 6.28 3.21
CA ASN A 285 1.21 5.54 3.50
C ASN A 285 1.30 4.98 4.93
N CYS A 286 0.21 5.05 5.69
CA CYS A 286 0.18 4.66 7.11
C CYS A 286 -0.08 3.16 7.32
N ARG A 287 0.17 2.34 6.33
CA ARG A 287 -0.16 0.92 6.26
C ARG A 287 0.74 0.18 5.29
N PHE A 288 0.62 -1.14 5.28
CA PHE A 288 1.21 -1.98 4.25
C PHE A 288 0.73 -1.60 2.84
N GLY A 289 1.60 -1.73 1.84
CA GLY A 289 1.27 -1.51 0.43
C GLY A 289 0.50 -2.68 -0.20
N ASP A 290 -0.16 -2.42 -1.30
CA ASP A 290 -0.83 -3.43 -2.14
C ASP A 290 -0.59 -3.07 -3.61
N PRO A 291 0.27 -3.80 -4.37
CA PRO A 291 0.68 -5.19 -4.16
C PRO A 291 2.07 -5.40 -3.49
N GLU A 292 2.72 -4.42 -2.90
CA GLU A 292 4.06 -4.57 -2.33
C GLU A 292 4.10 -5.66 -1.24
N THR A 293 3.07 -5.77 -0.42
CA THR A 293 2.97 -6.77 0.64
C THR A 293 3.10 -8.19 0.09
N GLN A 294 2.58 -8.44 -1.11
CA GLN A 294 2.59 -9.74 -1.76
C GLN A 294 3.99 -10.21 -2.21
N VAL A 295 4.98 -9.34 -2.21
CA VAL A 295 6.40 -9.72 -2.44
C VAL A 295 7.24 -9.56 -1.19
N VAL A 296 6.93 -8.59 -0.33
CA VAL A 296 7.72 -8.29 0.86
C VAL A 296 7.53 -9.34 1.96
N LEU A 297 6.28 -9.69 2.30
CA LEU A 297 6.00 -10.66 3.36
C LEU A 297 6.44 -12.09 3.03
N PRO A 298 6.34 -12.61 1.79
CA PRO A 298 6.90 -13.90 1.46
C PRO A 298 8.42 -14.01 1.64
N LEU A 299 9.14 -12.88 1.57
CA LEU A 299 10.59 -12.81 1.81
C LEU A 299 10.94 -12.58 3.29
N LEU A 300 9.97 -12.28 4.15
CA LEU A 300 10.20 -12.13 5.58
C LEU A 300 10.48 -13.52 6.21
N GLU A 301 11.65 -13.67 6.82
CA GLU A 301 12.03 -14.90 7.54
C GLU A 301 11.64 -14.84 9.02
N SER A 302 11.63 -13.64 9.61
CA SER A 302 11.16 -13.45 10.99
C SER A 302 9.65 -13.71 11.08
N ASP A 303 9.20 -14.16 12.24
CA ASP A 303 7.77 -14.38 12.49
C ASP A 303 6.99 -13.06 12.50
N LEU A 304 6.02 -12.91 11.61
CA LEU A 304 5.27 -11.66 11.44
C LEU A 304 4.50 -11.27 12.70
N LEU A 305 3.86 -12.22 13.37
CA LEU A 305 3.09 -11.92 14.58
C LEU A 305 4.01 -11.40 15.70
N THR A 306 5.15 -12.03 15.89
CA THR A 306 6.17 -11.59 16.85
C THR A 306 6.65 -10.16 16.57
N VAL A 307 6.92 -9.84 15.31
CA VAL A 307 7.34 -8.47 14.91
C VAL A 307 6.21 -7.47 15.11
N MET A 308 4.97 -7.83 14.76
CA MET A 308 3.81 -6.97 14.97
C MET A 308 3.55 -6.70 16.46
N GLN A 309 3.64 -7.73 17.30
CA GLN A 309 3.50 -7.58 18.76
C GLN A 309 4.61 -6.72 19.35
N ALA A 310 5.85 -6.90 18.93
CA ALA A 310 6.98 -6.08 19.35
C ALA A 310 6.79 -4.59 18.95
N THR A 311 6.25 -4.37 17.76
CA THR A 311 5.87 -3.03 17.28
C THR A 311 4.82 -2.40 18.20
N THR A 312 3.78 -3.14 18.54
CA THR A 312 2.68 -2.67 19.42
C THR A 312 3.15 -2.44 20.87
N ASN A 313 4.06 -3.29 21.35
CA ASN A 313 4.55 -3.25 22.74
C ASN A 313 5.74 -2.30 22.97
N GLY A 314 6.30 -1.72 21.92
CA GLY A 314 7.46 -0.82 22.02
C GLY A 314 8.79 -1.55 22.26
N THR A 315 8.90 -2.83 21.86
CA THR A 315 10.09 -3.68 22.03
C THR A 315 10.76 -4.02 20.68
N LEU A 316 10.46 -3.24 19.64
CA LEU A 316 10.97 -3.50 18.28
C LEU A 316 12.51 -3.41 18.19
N ALA A 317 13.15 -2.56 19.01
CA ALA A 317 14.61 -2.44 19.05
C ALA A 317 15.31 -3.78 19.38
N GLU A 318 14.69 -4.58 20.22
CA GLU A 318 15.23 -5.88 20.71
C GLU A 318 14.78 -7.06 19.82
N THR A 319 13.94 -6.80 18.83
CA THR A 319 13.36 -7.84 17.96
C THR A 319 14.10 -7.92 16.65
N GLU A 320 14.55 -9.12 16.29
CA GLU A 320 15.17 -9.35 14.98
C GLU A 320 14.11 -9.28 13.88
N VAL A 321 14.42 -8.52 12.82
CA VAL A 321 13.63 -8.48 11.59
C VAL A 321 14.55 -8.82 10.43
N ARG A 322 14.41 -10.04 9.91
CA ARG A 322 15.27 -10.60 8.88
C ARG A 322 14.47 -10.97 7.64
N PHE A 323 15.03 -10.65 6.49
CA PHE A 323 14.53 -11.02 5.18
C PHE A 323 15.45 -11.98 4.46
N SER A 324 14.90 -12.83 3.62
CA SER A 324 15.63 -13.68 2.69
C SER A 324 16.42 -12.84 1.68
N ASP A 325 17.53 -13.38 1.20
CA ASP A 325 18.33 -12.83 0.10
C ASP A 325 17.77 -13.17 -1.29
N LYS A 326 16.64 -13.88 -1.35
CA LYS A 326 15.94 -14.23 -2.58
C LYS A 326 15.20 -13.04 -3.20
N ASN A 327 14.71 -13.27 -4.41
CA ASN A 327 13.92 -12.30 -5.18
C ASN A 327 12.47 -12.76 -5.28
N ALA A 328 11.55 -11.81 -5.33
CA ALA A 328 10.13 -12.09 -5.51
C ALA A 328 9.52 -11.21 -6.61
N CYS A 329 8.55 -11.76 -7.32
CA CYS A 329 7.73 -11.04 -8.30
C CYS A 329 6.27 -11.38 -8.09
N CYS A 330 5.41 -10.37 -8.06
CA CYS A 330 3.96 -10.53 -8.05
C CYS A 330 3.36 -9.94 -9.33
N VAL A 331 2.57 -10.71 -10.05
CA VAL A 331 1.83 -10.28 -11.24
C VAL A 331 0.35 -10.18 -10.91
N ILE A 332 -0.25 -9.02 -11.15
CA ILE A 332 -1.67 -8.78 -10.90
C ILE A 332 -2.49 -9.18 -12.13
N LEU A 333 -3.52 -10.00 -11.92
CA LEU A 333 -4.63 -10.18 -12.86
C LEU A 333 -5.76 -9.24 -12.47
N ALA A 334 -6.13 -8.36 -13.39
CA ALA A 334 -7.20 -7.39 -13.23
C ALA A 334 -8.35 -7.68 -14.19
N SER A 335 -9.52 -7.16 -13.89
CA SER A 335 -10.66 -7.12 -14.81
C SER A 335 -10.38 -6.12 -15.92
N LYS A 336 -10.59 -6.49 -17.17
CA LYS A 336 -10.40 -5.61 -18.33
C LYS A 336 -11.26 -4.34 -18.18
N GLY A 337 -10.61 -3.20 -18.38
CA GLY A 337 -11.23 -1.88 -18.15
C GLY A 337 -10.85 -1.22 -16.82
N TYR A 338 -10.26 -1.98 -15.88
CA TYR A 338 -9.69 -1.40 -14.68
C TYR A 338 -8.62 -0.36 -15.04
N PRO A 339 -8.51 0.81 -14.40
CA PRO A 339 -9.21 1.24 -13.17
C PRO A 339 -10.52 2.02 -13.38
N VAL A 340 -11.04 2.11 -14.59
CA VAL A 340 -12.22 2.97 -14.91
C VAL A 340 -13.53 2.23 -14.69
N SER A 341 -13.81 1.22 -15.52
CA SER A 341 -15.03 0.43 -15.45
C SER A 341 -14.78 -0.99 -15.94
N TYR A 342 -15.39 -1.95 -15.30
CA TYR A 342 -15.21 -3.36 -15.61
C TYR A 342 -16.45 -4.18 -15.22
N LYS A 343 -16.64 -5.29 -15.92
CA LYS A 343 -17.68 -6.27 -15.60
C LYS A 343 -17.22 -7.18 -14.46
N LYS A 344 -18.16 -7.68 -13.70
CA LYS A 344 -17.97 -8.55 -12.53
C LYS A 344 -18.78 -9.82 -12.66
N GLY A 345 -18.53 -10.80 -11.80
CA GLY A 345 -19.31 -12.04 -11.71
C GLY A 345 -18.79 -13.18 -12.58
N TYR A 346 -17.62 -13.05 -13.16
CA TYR A 346 -17.00 -14.12 -13.95
C TYR A 346 -16.38 -15.19 -13.05
N PRO A 347 -16.65 -16.48 -13.27
CA PRO A 347 -16.01 -17.57 -12.55
C PRO A 347 -14.49 -17.54 -12.68
N ILE A 348 -13.81 -17.76 -11.56
CA ILE A 348 -12.36 -17.85 -11.49
C ILE A 348 -11.98 -19.30 -11.30
N THR A 349 -11.09 -19.81 -12.16
CA THR A 349 -10.48 -21.12 -11.99
C THR A 349 -8.98 -20.98 -11.74
N MET A 350 -8.46 -21.82 -10.87
CA MET A 350 -7.05 -21.87 -10.55
C MET A 350 -6.56 -23.31 -10.54
N THR A 351 -5.39 -23.56 -11.13
CA THR A 351 -4.69 -24.81 -10.88
C THR A 351 -4.29 -24.86 -9.40
N GLN A 352 -4.12 -26.06 -8.84
CA GLN A 352 -3.73 -26.21 -7.45
C GLN A 352 -2.37 -25.55 -7.16
N GLU A 353 -1.43 -25.65 -8.09
CA GLU A 353 -0.13 -25.00 -8.01
C GLU A 353 -0.27 -23.45 -7.98
N ALA A 354 -0.98 -22.87 -8.93
CA ALA A 354 -1.21 -21.43 -8.97
C ALA A 354 -1.91 -20.92 -7.73
N LYS A 355 -2.90 -21.66 -7.21
CA LYS A 355 -3.65 -21.31 -6.00
C LYS A 355 -2.74 -21.16 -4.77
N ALA A 356 -1.74 -22.02 -4.61
CA ALA A 356 -0.80 -21.97 -3.51
C ALA A 356 0.04 -20.67 -3.49
N HIS A 357 0.23 -20.07 -4.66
CA HIS A 357 1.04 -18.86 -4.88
C HIS A 357 0.21 -17.60 -5.14
N THR A 358 -1.12 -17.67 -4.99
CA THR A 358 -2.03 -16.58 -5.35
C THR A 358 -2.66 -15.97 -4.12
N TYR A 359 -2.62 -14.64 -4.06
CA TYR A 359 -3.36 -13.80 -3.14
C TYR A 359 -4.60 -13.27 -3.85
N VAL A 360 -5.77 -13.52 -3.28
CA VAL A 360 -7.04 -13.11 -3.85
C VAL A 360 -7.42 -11.73 -3.31
N ALA A 361 -7.91 -10.86 -4.19
CA ALA A 361 -8.35 -9.51 -3.87
C ALA A 361 -9.82 -9.32 -4.27
N GLY A 362 -10.08 -8.83 -5.47
CA GLY A 362 -11.42 -8.53 -5.96
C GLY A 362 -12.21 -9.75 -6.40
N ALA A 363 -12.48 -10.66 -5.49
CA ALA A 363 -13.27 -11.86 -5.75
C ALA A 363 -14.17 -12.20 -4.54
N LYS A 364 -15.31 -12.82 -4.82
CA LYS A 364 -16.28 -13.28 -3.82
C LYS A 364 -16.79 -14.68 -4.17
N LEU A 365 -17.38 -15.34 -3.21
CA LEU A 365 -18.17 -16.55 -3.48
C LEU A 365 -19.57 -16.13 -3.95
N ASP A 366 -20.06 -16.78 -5.02
CA ASP A 366 -21.44 -16.62 -5.47
C ASP A 366 -22.40 -17.48 -4.60
N GLU A 367 -23.68 -17.44 -4.92
CA GLU A 367 -24.72 -18.20 -4.22
C GLU A 367 -24.52 -19.73 -4.30
N THR A 368 -23.72 -20.20 -5.26
CA THR A 368 -23.38 -21.63 -5.41
C THR A 368 -22.06 -22.01 -4.75
N GLY A 369 -21.37 -21.04 -4.10
CA GLY A 369 -20.07 -21.24 -3.48
C GLY A 369 -18.88 -21.21 -4.47
N LYS A 370 -19.09 -20.77 -5.71
CA LYS A 370 -18.01 -20.61 -6.70
C LYS A 370 -17.35 -19.25 -6.54
N LEU A 371 -16.03 -19.22 -6.71
CA LEU A 371 -15.26 -17.97 -6.71
C LEU A 371 -15.51 -17.21 -8.01
N VAL A 372 -15.95 -15.96 -7.89
CA VAL A 372 -16.24 -15.08 -9.04
C VAL A 372 -15.60 -13.71 -8.86
N THR A 373 -15.31 -13.02 -9.96
CA THR A 373 -14.74 -11.66 -9.91
C THR A 373 -15.71 -10.68 -9.28
N SER A 374 -15.20 -9.77 -8.44
CA SER A 374 -15.99 -8.71 -7.78
C SER A 374 -15.29 -7.36 -7.71
N GLY A 375 -14.08 -7.25 -8.25
CA GLY A 375 -13.27 -6.04 -8.19
C GLY A 375 -12.40 -5.83 -9.41
N GLY A 376 -11.65 -4.74 -9.40
CA GLY A 376 -10.74 -4.36 -10.48
C GLY A 376 -9.49 -5.21 -10.50
N ARG A 377 -8.70 -5.18 -9.41
CA ARG A 377 -7.59 -6.14 -9.21
C ARG A 377 -8.19 -7.40 -8.58
N VAL A 378 -8.06 -8.53 -9.27
CA VAL A 378 -8.74 -9.77 -8.88
C VAL A 378 -7.81 -10.69 -8.10
N THR A 379 -6.61 -10.94 -8.61
CA THR A 379 -5.60 -11.78 -7.96
C THR A 379 -4.20 -11.21 -8.14
N GLY A 380 -3.30 -11.56 -7.23
CA GLY A 380 -1.86 -11.35 -7.35
C GLY A 380 -1.15 -12.68 -7.17
N THR A 381 -0.41 -13.12 -8.19
CA THR A 381 0.32 -14.38 -8.15
C THR A 381 1.82 -14.11 -7.96
N THR A 382 2.40 -14.68 -6.92
CA THR A 382 3.77 -14.39 -6.50
C THR A 382 4.66 -15.62 -6.65
N ALA A 383 5.86 -15.41 -7.17
CA ALA A 383 6.94 -16.39 -7.17
C ALA A 383 8.18 -15.84 -6.47
N ILE A 384 8.95 -16.74 -5.86
CA ILE A 384 10.23 -16.46 -5.21
C ILE A 384 11.29 -17.33 -5.88
N ALA A 385 12.45 -16.74 -6.17
CA ALA A 385 13.58 -17.45 -6.76
C ALA A 385 14.93 -16.84 -6.34
N ASP A 386 16.01 -17.51 -6.70
CA ASP A 386 17.37 -17.04 -6.39
C ASP A 386 17.77 -15.82 -7.21
N THR A 387 17.19 -15.67 -8.41
CA THR A 387 17.39 -14.50 -9.26
C THR A 387 16.07 -13.80 -9.57
N LEU A 388 16.14 -12.50 -9.84
CA LEU A 388 14.96 -11.72 -10.22
C LEU A 388 14.37 -12.21 -11.55
N GLU A 389 15.21 -12.59 -12.52
CA GLU A 389 14.74 -13.10 -13.81
C GLU A 389 13.93 -14.39 -13.66
N GLU A 390 14.40 -15.31 -12.81
CA GLU A 390 13.68 -16.55 -12.50
C GLU A 390 12.36 -16.27 -11.77
N ALA A 391 12.38 -15.37 -10.77
CA ALA A 391 11.16 -14.98 -10.04
C ALA A 391 10.10 -14.41 -10.98
N ILE A 392 10.50 -13.54 -11.92
CA ILE A 392 9.58 -12.96 -12.91
C ILE A 392 9.03 -14.05 -13.83
N ARG A 393 9.89 -14.89 -14.41
CA ARG A 393 9.47 -15.98 -15.31
C ARG A 393 8.48 -16.91 -14.62
N GLU A 394 8.78 -17.30 -13.39
CA GLU A 394 7.95 -18.20 -12.61
C GLU A 394 6.63 -17.56 -12.18
N ALA A 395 6.61 -16.27 -11.82
CA ALA A 395 5.38 -15.56 -11.50
C ALA A 395 4.41 -15.52 -12.68
N TYR A 396 4.91 -15.28 -13.90
CA TYR A 396 4.09 -15.34 -15.11
C TYR A 396 3.60 -16.75 -15.41
N ARG A 397 4.45 -17.76 -15.28
CA ARG A 397 4.05 -19.18 -15.47
C ARG A 397 2.93 -19.59 -14.51
N LEU A 398 3.05 -19.24 -13.24
CA LEU A 398 2.03 -19.52 -12.23
C LEU A 398 0.75 -18.73 -12.49
N CYS A 399 0.89 -17.47 -12.93
CA CYS A 399 -0.24 -16.62 -13.27
C CYS A 399 -1.08 -17.19 -14.44
N ASP A 400 -0.47 -17.91 -15.38
CA ASP A 400 -1.18 -18.62 -16.44
C ASP A 400 -2.13 -19.72 -15.92
N GLY A 401 -1.88 -20.20 -14.69
CA GLY A 401 -2.76 -21.14 -13.99
C GLY A 401 -4.01 -20.51 -13.36
N VAL A 402 -4.19 -19.19 -13.44
CA VAL A 402 -5.38 -18.46 -12.96
C VAL A 402 -6.13 -17.90 -14.15
N THR A 403 -7.40 -18.30 -14.32
CA THR A 403 -8.19 -17.88 -15.48
C THR A 403 -9.58 -17.40 -15.10
N PHE A 404 -10.02 -16.34 -15.74
CA PHE A 404 -11.41 -15.85 -15.76
C PHE A 404 -11.65 -15.04 -17.03
N GLU A 405 -12.91 -14.94 -17.45
CA GLU A 405 -13.27 -14.13 -18.61
C GLU A 405 -12.92 -12.65 -18.35
N ASN A 406 -12.41 -11.97 -19.36
CA ASN A 406 -11.91 -10.59 -19.33
C ASN A 406 -10.68 -10.35 -18.42
N ALA A 407 -9.90 -11.37 -18.09
CA ALA A 407 -8.65 -11.21 -17.37
C ALA A 407 -7.66 -10.34 -18.17
N TYR A 408 -7.01 -9.41 -17.47
CA TYR A 408 -6.00 -8.52 -18.02
C TYR A 408 -4.78 -8.46 -17.09
N ARG A 409 -3.60 -8.49 -17.66
CA ARG A 409 -2.33 -8.25 -16.94
C ARG A 409 -1.35 -7.49 -17.82
N ARG A 410 -0.38 -6.84 -17.22
CA ARG A 410 0.80 -6.31 -17.92
C ARG A 410 1.72 -7.47 -18.29
N SER A 411 2.42 -7.35 -19.42
CA SER A 411 3.40 -8.32 -19.87
C SER A 411 4.84 -7.98 -19.49
N ASP A 412 5.07 -6.78 -18.91
CA ASP A 412 6.40 -6.20 -18.68
C ASP A 412 6.75 -6.01 -17.20
N ILE A 413 6.03 -6.64 -16.27
CA ILE A 413 6.32 -6.57 -14.84
C ILE A 413 7.76 -7.04 -14.57
N GLY A 414 8.54 -6.17 -13.89
CA GLY A 414 9.93 -6.44 -13.53
C GLY A 414 10.96 -6.14 -14.63
N GLN A 415 10.54 -5.86 -15.87
CA GLN A 415 11.48 -5.62 -16.98
C GLN A 415 12.36 -4.38 -16.76
N ARG A 416 11.82 -3.34 -16.12
CA ARG A 416 12.61 -2.16 -15.75
C ARG A 416 13.68 -2.50 -14.71
N ALA A 417 13.35 -3.35 -13.75
CA ALA A 417 14.28 -3.82 -12.74
C ALA A 417 15.40 -4.69 -13.34
N LEU A 418 15.07 -5.60 -14.28
CA LEU A 418 16.07 -6.40 -14.99
C LEU A 418 17.04 -5.53 -15.82
N ARG A 419 16.55 -4.45 -16.43
CA ARG A 419 17.43 -3.52 -17.14
C ARG A 419 18.41 -2.79 -16.22
N ALA A 420 18.03 -2.54 -14.98
CA ALA A 420 18.89 -1.91 -13.99
C ALA A 420 20.02 -2.82 -13.48
N LEU A 421 19.89 -4.14 -13.64
CA LEU A 421 20.90 -5.13 -13.25
C LEU A 421 21.94 -5.41 -14.37
N LYS A 422 21.68 -4.92 -15.58
CA LYS A 422 22.59 -5.02 -16.74
C LYS A 422 23.50 -3.80 -16.83
#